data_9efe6222454c380180e39918c1b1a7a0
#
_entry.id   9efe6222454c380180e39918c1b1a7a0
#
_cell.length_a   1.000
_cell.length_b   1.000
_cell.length_c   1.000
_cell.angle_alpha   90.00
_cell.angle_beta   90.00
_cell.angle_gamma   90.00
#
_symmetry.space_group_name_H-M   'P 1'
#
loop_
_entity.id
_entity.type
_entity.pdbx_description
1 polymer ?
#
loop_
_entity_poly.entity_id
_entity_poly.type
_entity_poly.pdbx_seq_one_letter_code
_entity_poly.pdbx_strand_id
1 'polypeptide(L)'
;MPFKLKKYGYHLPPQYSGLDKIIKRFQVDVILDPETAHRKLIVSEDRKTVRYGNTTQNVPHNPRRFYLFPAVLDSKGYSCGRQYWEVEVKDKPEWILGVCNDCLPRRRKSQPILVQDGLWGIWRSSQNNYIVLGHKEIILLPQVIPSKIGIFFDYEMNEVSFYNLNDRSLLYTFNDNFT
;
A
#
# COMPACT_ATOMS: atom_id res chain seq x y z
N MET A 1 -24.78 -2.62 -0.37
CA MET A 1 -23.90 -2.74 0.80
C MET A 1 -22.49 -3.00 0.33
N PRO A 2 -21.50 -2.20 0.72
CA PRO A 2 -20.17 -2.22 0.09
C PRO A 2 -19.40 -3.54 0.27
N PHE A 3 -19.50 -4.19 1.42
CA PHE A 3 -18.75 -5.43 1.65
C PHE A 3 -19.31 -6.64 0.85
N LYS A 4 -20.60 -6.66 0.49
CA LYS A 4 -21.13 -7.69 -0.41
C LYS A 4 -20.49 -7.56 -1.80
N LEU A 5 -20.37 -6.35 -2.31
CA LEU A 5 -19.71 -6.09 -3.59
C LEU A 5 -18.24 -6.54 -3.55
N LYS A 6 -17.55 -6.27 -2.44
CA LYS A 6 -16.18 -6.71 -2.24
C LYS A 6 -16.07 -8.24 -2.26
N LYS A 7 -16.94 -8.96 -1.56
CA LYS A 7 -16.95 -10.42 -1.58
C LYS A 7 -17.16 -11.01 -2.97
N TYR A 8 -17.99 -10.37 -3.77
CA TYR A 8 -18.26 -10.79 -5.14
C TYR A 8 -17.22 -10.26 -6.14
N GLY A 9 -16.43 -9.28 -5.76
CA GLY A 9 -15.39 -8.69 -6.59
C GLY A 9 -14.37 -9.69 -7.13
N TYR A 10 -14.13 -10.78 -6.40
CA TYR A 10 -13.25 -11.86 -6.83
C TYR A 10 -13.67 -12.55 -8.13
N HIS A 11 -14.97 -12.54 -8.39
CA HIS A 11 -15.59 -13.29 -9.47
C HIS A 11 -16.27 -12.42 -10.51
N LEU A 12 -16.18 -11.09 -10.32
CA LEU A 12 -16.84 -10.15 -11.21
C LEU A 12 -16.01 -9.90 -12.48
N PRO A 13 -16.67 -9.75 -13.63
CA PRO A 13 -15.98 -9.35 -14.85
C PRO A 13 -15.28 -8.00 -14.67
N PRO A 14 -14.15 -7.75 -15.39
CA PRO A 14 -13.40 -6.50 -15.28
C PRO A 14 -14.24 -5.23 -15.51
N GLN A 15 -15.24 -5.30 -16.35
CA GLN A 15 -16.13 -4.20 -16.70
C GLN A 15 -17.25 -3.95 -15.67
N TYR A 16 -17.30 -4.72 -14.58
CA TYR A 16 -18.36 -4.55 -13.58
C TYR A 16 -18.20 -3.23 -12.83
N SER A 17 -19.27 -2.44 -12.78
CA SER A 17 -19.26 -1.08 -12.21
C SER A 17 -19.23 -1.03 -10.67
N GLY A 18 -19.27 -2.16 -9.98
CA GLY A 18 -19.24 -2.23 -8.52
C GLY A 18 -17.97 -1.65 -7.92
N LEU A 19 -16.81 -1.91 -8.56
CA LEU A 19 -15.54 -1.32 -8.13
C LEU A 19 -15.56 0.21 -8.27
N ASP A 20 -16.15 0.76 -9.34
CA ASP A 20 -16.28 2.20 -9.53
C ASP A 20 -17.12 2.86 -8.42
N LYS A 21 -18.17 2.19 -7.96
CA LYS A 21 -18.98 2.67 -6.83
C LYS A 21 -18.19 2.69 -5.52
N ILE A 22 -17.37 1.67 -5.29
CA ILE A 22 -16.46 1.60 -4.12
C ILE A 22 -15.46 2.74 -4.18
N ILE A 23 -14.80 2.94 -5.31
CA ILE A 23 -13.84 4.01 -5.55
C ILE A 23 -14.50 5.35 -5.27
N LYS A 24 -15.61 5.63 -5.92
CA LYS A 24 -16.30 6.91 -5.83
C LYS A 24 -16.76 7.23 -4.40
N ARG A 25 -17.21 6.23 -3.64
CA ARG A 25 -17.78 6.42 -2.30
C ARG A 25 -16.72 6.53 -1.21
N PHE A 26 -15.62 5.79 -1.31
CA PHE A 26 -14.65 5.64 -0.23
C PHE A 26 -13.27 6.19 -0.56
N GLN A 27 -13.09 6.75 -1.75
CA GLN A 27 -11.80 7.31 -2.14
C GLN A 27 -11.41 8.46 -1.24
N VAL A 28 -10.18 8.39 -0.74
CA VAL A 28 -9.54 9.42 0.07
C VAL A 28 -8.24 9.84 -0.59
N ASP A 29 -7.86 11.10 -0.36
CA ASP A 29 -6.58 11.60 -0.83
C ASP A 29 -5.45 11.11 0.09
N VAL A 30 -4.38 10.65 -0.52
CA VAL A 30 -3.11 10.37 0.17
C VAL A 30 -2.28 11.65 0.18
N ILE A 31 -1.86 12.06 1.36
CA ILE A 31 -0.92 13.16 1.56
C ILE A 31 0.26 12.60 2.32
N LEU A 32 1.39 12.42 1.64
CA LEU A 32 2.59 11.86 2.22
C LEU A 32 3.14 12.76 3.32
N ASP A 33 3.54 12.16 4.44
CA ASP A 33 4.09 12.88 5.58
C ASP A 33 5.63 12.89 5.52
N PRO A 34 6.25 14.03 5.18
CA PRO A 34 7.70 14.13 5.07
C PRO A 34 8.45 13.83 6.38
N GLU A 35 7.78 14.00 7.53
CA GLU A 35 8.38 13.68 8.83
C GLU A 35 8.59 12.18 9.04
N THR A 36 7.85 11.34 8.31
CA THR A 36 8.02 9.88 8.34
C THR A 36 9.01 9.37 7.30
N ALA A 37 9.31 10.17 6.29
CA ALA A 37 10.09 9.75 5.14
C ALA A 37 11.55 9.43 5.50
N HIS A 38 12.04 8.29 5.01
CA HIS A 38 13.46 7.94 5.06
C HIS A 38 14.28 9.04 4.36
N ARG A 39 15.51 9.29 4.84
CA ARG A 39 16.38 10.38 4.35
C ARG A 39 16.75 10.30 2.87
N LYS A 40 16.62 9.14 2.24
CA LYS A 40 16.85 8.96 0.81
C LYS A 40 15.58 9.11 -0.03
N LEU A 41 14.43 9.30 0.59
CA LEU A 41 13.18 9.55 -0.13
C LEU A 41 12.95 11.06 -0.25
N ILE A 42 12.59 11.47 -1.45
CA ILE A 42 12.27 12.87 -1.77
C ILE A 42 10.78 12.95 -2.02
N VAL A 43 10.07 13.55 -1.07
CA VAL A 43 8.64 13.83 -1.18
C VAL A 43 8.46 15.15 -1.92
N SER A 44 7.54 15.19 -2.88
CA SER A 44 7.23 16.40 -3.65
C SER A 44 6.64 17.51 -2.76
N GLU A 45 6.69 18.73 -3.24
CA GLU A 45 6.16 19.90 -2.51
C GLU A 45 4.66 19.76 -2.24
N ASP A 46 3.90 19.23 -3.21
CA ASP A 46 2.47 18.96 -3.05
C ASP A 46 2.16 17.70 -2.21
N ARG A 47 3.20 16.96 -1.78
CA ARG A 47 3.11 15.74 -0.97
C ARG A 47 2.32 14.59 -1.62
N LYS A 48 2.23 14.59 -2.94
CA LYS A 48 1.50 13.57 -3.70
C LYS A 48 2.40 12.52 -4.32
N THR A 49 3.69 12.80 -4.47
CA THR A 49 4.66 11.89 -5.09
C THR A 49 5.90 11.73 -4.22
N VAL A 50 6.56 10.59 -4.37
CA VAL A 50 7.83 10.30 -3.72
C VAL A 50 8.76 9.59 -4.71
N ARG A 51 10.04 9.92 -4.63
CA ARG A 51 11.08 9.23 -5.39
C ARG A 51 12.27 8.87 -4.51
N TYR A 52 12.99 7.85 -4.88
CA TYR A 52 14.25 7.49 -4.24
C TYR A 52 15.37 8.36 -4.80
N GLY A 53 16.11 9.03 -3.93
CA GLY A 53 17.22 9.88 -4.30
C GLY A 53 18.57 9.21 -4.13
N ASN A 54 19.58 9.64 -4.92
CA ASN A 54 20.93 9.12 -4.83
C ASN A 54 21.71 9.67 -3.63
N THR A 55 21.26 10.80 -3.08
CA THR A 55 21.92 11.48 -1.95
C THR A 55 21.03 11.46 -0.72
N THR A 56 21.66 11.29 0.45
CA THR A 56 20.95 11.41 1.74
C THR A 56 20.63 12.87 2.02
N GLN A 57 19.36 13.18 2.25
CA GLN A 57 18.93 14.53 2.61
C GLN A 57 19.31 14.87 4.04
N ASN A 58 19.65 16.15 4.27
CA ASN A 58 19.90 16.68 5.59
C ASN A 58 18.56 17.09 6.25
N VAL A 59 17.88 16.12 6.85
CA VAL A 59 16.61 16.34 7.57
C VAL A 59 16.79 16.05 9.05
N PRO A 60 16.01 16.71 9.93
CA PRO A 60 16.08 16.46 11.36
C PRO A 60 15.81 15.01 11.73
N HIS A 61 16.51 14.55 12.74
CA HIS A 61 16.22 13.27 13.34
C HIS A 61 14.92 13.35 14.16
N ASN A 62 14.02 12.38 13.96
CA ASN A 62 12.82 12.28 14.78
C ASN A 62 12.37 10.79 14.91
N PRO A 63 11.63 10.44 15.99
CA PRO A 63 11.21 9.05 16.21
C PRO A 63 10.24 8.49 15.18
N ARG A 64 9.53 9.34 14.45
CA ARG A 64 8.54 8.94 13.43
C ARG A 64 9.20 8.56 12.11
N ARG A 65 10.42 9.01 11.86
CA ARG A 65 11.14 8.82 10.60
C ARG A 65 11.65 7.40 10.47
N PHE A 66 11.37 6.77 9.33
CA PHE A 66 12.04 5.52 8.95
C PHE A 66 13.54 5.74 8.82
N TYR A 67 14.30 4.91 9.51
CA TYR A 67 15.76 5.07 9.59
C TYR A 67 16.49 4.18 8.59
N LEU A 68 16.14 2.91 8.49
CA LEU A 68 16.81 1.95 7.60
C LEU A 68 15.95 1.59 6.40
N PHE A 69 14.68 1.34 6.62
CA PHE A 69 13.74 0.97 5.57
C PHE A 69 13.28 2.22 4.82
N PRO A 70 13.50 2.31 3.48
CA PRO A 70 13.12 3.49 2.72
C PRO A 70 11.59 3.52 2.49
N ALA A 71 10.90 4.07 3.46
CA ALA A 71 9.45 4.19 3.47
C ALA A 71 8.99 5.59 3.87
N VAL A 72 7.76 5.89 3.53
CA VAL A 72 7.02 7.09 3.91
C VAL A 72 5.56 6.70 4.14
N LEU A 73 4.90 7.37 5.07
CA LEU A 73 3.49 7.14 5.41
C LEU A 73 2.60 8.27 4.91
N ASP A 74 1.31 7.96 4.76
CA ASP A 74 0.26 8.96 4.72
C ASP A 74 0.25 9.76 6.04
N SER A 75 -0.09 11.03 5.96
CA SER A 75 -0.25 11.92 7.12
C SER A 75 -1.43 11.52 8.01
N LYS A 76 -2.36 10.73 7.50
CA LYS A 76 -3.55 10.27 8.23
C LYS A 76 -3.47 8.78 8.53
N GLY A 77 -3.87 8.42 9.75
CA GLY A 77 -4.20 7.06 10.13
C GLY A 77 -5.71 6.86 10.21
N TYR A 78 -6.15 5.62 10.14
CA TYR A 78 -7.56 5.25 10.22
C TYR A 78 -7.73 4.12 11.23
N SER A 79 -8.78 4.23 12.06
CA SER A 79 -9.11 3.25 13.09
C SER A 79 -10.51 2.66 12.94
N CYS A 80 -11.24 3.07 11.90
CA CYS A 80 -12.59 2.60 11.62
C CYS A 80 -13.00 2.90 10.16
N GLY A 81 -14.11 2.33 9.75
CA GLY A 81 -14.72 2.63 8.47
C GLY A 81 -14.06 1.96 7.28
N ARG A 82 -14.25 2.56 6.12
CA ARG A 82 -13.77 2.06 4.83
C ARG A 82 -13.08 3.18 4.09
N GLN A 83 -11.90 2.89 3.53
CA GLN A 83 -11.12 3.85 2.76
C GLN A 83 -10.60 3.17 1.49
N TYR A 84 -10.46 3.98 0.45
CA TYR A 84 -9.90 3.53 -0.83
C TYR A 84 -8.86 4.54 -1.32
N TRP A 85 -7.71 4.04 -1.77
CA TRP A 85 -6.63 4.82 -2.33
C TRP A 85 -6.22 4.28 -3.69
N GLU A 86 -5.72 5.15 -4.54
CA GLU A 86 -5.05 4.79 -5.79
C GLU A 86 -3.61 5.24 -5.75
N VAL A 87 -2.72 4.37 -6.18
CA VAL A 87 -1.28 4.64 -6.22
C VAL A 87 -0.73 4.28 -7.59
N GLU A 88 -0.06 5.23 -8.22
CA GLU A 88 0.65 5.01 -9.48
C GLU A 88 2.03 4.45 -9.19
N VAL A 89 2.35 3.31 -9.82
CA VAL A 89 3.61 2.57 -9.66
C VAL A 89 4.35 2.40 -10.98
N LYS A 90 3.89 3.08 -12.01
CA LYS A 90 4.47 3.04 -13.36
C LYS A 90 5.95 3.40 -13.33
N ASP A 91 6.74 2.66 -14.10
CA ASP A 91 8.18 2.89 -14.29
C ASP A 91 9.03 2.78 -13.01
N LYS A 92 8.49 2.24 -11.93
CA LYS A 92 9.26 1.95 -10.71
C LYS A 92 9.77 0.52 -10.72
N PRO A 93 11.11 0.31 -10.66
CA PRO A 93 11.69 -1.03 -10.76
C PRO A 93 11.43 -1.90 -9.54
N GLU A 94 11.33 -1.29 -8.37
CA GLU A 94 11.10 -1.98 -7.10
C GLU A 94 10.28 -1.09 -6.17
N TRP A 95 9.27 -1.68 -5.53
CA TRP A 95 8.43 -0.97 -4.57
C TRP A 95 7.67 -1.93 -3.65
N ILE A 96 7.33 -1.43 -2.47
CA ILE A 96 6.38 -2.06 -1.54
C ILE A 96 5.24 -1.08 -1.32
N LEU A 97 4.02 -1.59 -1.42
CA LEU A 97 2.80 -0.83 -1.22
C LEU A 97 1.88 -1.59 -0.27
N GLY A 98 1.35 -0.91 0.75
CA GLY A 98 0.49 -1.57 1.70
C GLY A 98 -0.05 -0.68 2.80
N VAL A 99 -0.58 -1.30 3.82
CA VAL A 99 -1.04 -0.68 5.07
C VAL A 99 -0.22 -1.20 6.23
N CYS A 100 -0.03 -0.39 7.25
CA CYS A 100 0.73 -0.80 8.42
C CYS A 100 0.10 -0.26 9.71
N ASN A 101 0.42 -0.92 10.82
CA ASN A 101 0.13 -0.41 12.14
C ASN A 101 0.99 0.81 12.47
N ASP A 102 0.45 1.71 13.28
CA ASP A 102 1.19 2.86 13.78
C ASP A 102 2.43 2.47 14.61
N CYS A 103 2.38 1.29 15.22
CA CYS A 103 3.50 0.72 15.99
C CYS A 103 4.61 0.10 15.14
N LEU A 104 4.52 0.16 13.81
CA LEU A 104 5.56 -0.39 12.94
C LEU A 104 6.95 0.17 13.30
N PRO A 105 7.96 -0.70 13.60
CA PRO A 105 9.28 -0.24 14.04
C PRO A 105 9.98 0.64 13.02
N ARG A 106 10.41 1.84 13.45
CA ARG A 106 11.10 2.81 12.58
C ARG A 106 12.62 2.56 12.50
N ARG A 107 13.20 1.86 13.49
CA ARG A 107 14.67 1.70 13.66
C ARG A 107 15.18 0.27 13.62
N ARG A 108 14.48 -0.64 12.98
CA ARG A 108 14.91 -2.03 12.94
C ARG A 108 16.18 -2.20 12.11
N LYS A 109 17.16 -2.89 12.69
CA LYS A 109 18.53 -2.98 12.11
C LYS A 109 18.74 -4.03 11.03
N SER A 110 17.85 -4.99 10.87
CA SER A 110 18.06 -6.08 9.91
C SER A 110 16.78 -6.80 9.58
N GLN A 111 16.59 -7.13 8.35
CA GLN A 111 15.53 -7.91 7.71
C GLN A 111 14.35 -7.09 7.19
N PRO A 112 13.68 -7.58 6.14
CA PRO A 112 12.50 -6.93 5.61
C PRO A 112 11.42 -6.84 6.67
N ILE A 113 10.67 -5.75 6.66
CA ILE A 113 9.50 -5.58 7.54
C ILE A 113 8.43 -6.54 7.05
N LEU A 114 7.91 -7.36 7.95
CA LEU A 114 6.93 -8.39 7.66
C LEU A 114 5.59 -8.13 8.37
N VAL A 115 4.59 -8.94 8.06
CA VAL A 115 3.26 -8.91 8.73
C VAL A 115 3.37 -9.03 10.24
N GLN A 116 4.25 -9.86 10.74
CA GLN A 116 4.52 -9.96 12.19
C GLN A 116 5.00 -8.64 12.81
N ASP A 117 5.49 -7.71 12.01
CA ASP A 117 5.88 -6.37 12.42
C ASP A 117 4.74 -5.36 12.24
N GLY A 118 3.61 -5.77 11.64
CA GLY A 118 2.46 -4.93 11.40
C GLY A 118 2.43 -4.26 10.01
N LEU A 119 2.92 -4.94 8.97
CA LEU A 119 2.82 -4.51 7.58
C LEU A 119 2.11 -5.55 6.73
N TRP A 120 1.10 -5.12 5.98
CA TRP A 120 0.37 -5.93 4.99
C TRP A 120 0.49 -5.25 3.63
N GLY A 121 1.18 -5.89 2.71
CA GLY A 121 1.45 -5.26 1.43
C GLY A 121 1.85 -6.21 0.33
N ILE A 122 2.08 -5.63 -0.84
CA ILE A 122 2.62 -6.30 -2.02
C ILE A 122 3.98 -5.69 -2.32
N TRP A 123 4.95 -6.54 -2.56
CA TRP A 123 6.30 -6.19 -2.98
C TRP A 123 6.51 -6.55 -4.46
N ARG A 124 6.82 -5.56 -5.29
CA ARG A 124 7.39 -5.79 -6.60
C ARG A 124 8.90 -5.75 -6.48
N SER A 125 9.52 -6.92 -6.66
CA SER A 125 10.98 -7.04 -6.58
C SER A 125 11.65 -6.52 -7.86
N SER A 126 12.95 -6.22 -7.76
CA SER A 126 13.77 -5.85 -8.91
C SER A 126 13.85 -6.95 -10.00
N GLN A 127 13.49 -8.18 -9.65
CA GLN A 127 13.42 -9.33 -10.56
C GLN A 127 12.02 -9.48 -11.22
N ASN A 128 11.18 -8.48 -11.12
CA ASN A 128 9.80 -8.44 -11.67
C ASN A 128 8.83 -9.44 -11.02
N ASN A 129 9.10 -9.92 -9.82
CA ASN A 129 8.17 -10.75 -9.06
C ASN A 129 7.25 -9.88 -8.21
N TYR A 130 5.98 -10.28 -8.12
CA TYR A 130 4.98 -9.67 -7.24
C TYR A 130 4.75 -10.60 -6.07
N ILE A 131 5.15 -10.18 -4.88
CA ILE A 131 5.20 -11.02 -3.68
C ILE A 131 4.27 -10.44 -2.63
N VAL A 132 3.38 -11.28 -2.10
CA VAL A 132 2.54 -10.91 -0.96
C VAL A 132 3.37 -10.96 0.31
N LEU A 133 3.44 -9.85 1.03
CA LEU A 133 4.07 -9.77 2.35
C LEU A 133 3.03 -10.16 3.41
N GLY A 134 2.97 -11.45 3.73
CA GLY A 134 1.99 -12.04 4.64
C GLY A 134 2.59 -13.12 5.51
N HIS A 135 1.73 -13.88 6.19
CA HIS A 135 2.13 -15.03 7.00
C HIS A 135 2.73 -16.17 6.15
N LYS A 136 2.44 -16.17 4.86
CA LYS A 136 3.01 -17.08 3.87
C LYS A 136 3.50 -16.26 2.69
N GLU A 137 4.65 -16.63 2.17
CA GLU A 137 5.15 -16.04 0.94
C GLU A 137 4.33 -16.54 -0.24
N ILE A 138 3.62 -15.64 -0.91
CA ILE A 138 2.79 -15.94 -2.07
C ILE A 138 3.29 -15.10 -3.23
N ILE A 139 3.55 -15.76 -4.37
CA ILE A 139 3.92 -15.07 -5.60
C ILE A 139 2.66 -14.87 -6.43
N LEU A 140 2.39 -13.62 -6.81
CA LEU A 140 1.30 -13.26 -7.70
C LEU A 140 1.77 -13.28 -9.15
N LEU A 141 0.89 -13.71 -10.06
CA LEU A 141 1.14 -13.72 -11.48
C LEU A 141 0.08 -12.87 -12.21
N PRO A 142 0.18 -11.53 -12.15
CA PRO A 142 -0.79 -10.68 -12.84
C PRO A 142 -0.69 -10.89 -14.36
N GLN A 143 -1.84 -11.00 -15.02
CA GLN A 143 -1.91 -11.13 -16.49
C GLN A 143 -1.51 -9.83 -17.19
N VAL A 144 -1.79 -8.70 -16.54
CA VAL A 144 -1.42 -7.35 -17.01
C VAL A 144 -0.50 -6.75 -15.97
N ILE A 145 0.62 -6.18 -16.40
CA ILE A 145 1.55 -5.49 -15.51
C ILE A 145 0.87 -4.25 -14.93
N PRO A 146 0.75 -4.14 -13.59
CA PRO A 146 0.10 -2.99 -12.99
C PRO A 146 0.91 -1.72 -13.17
N SER A 147 0.29 -0.66 -13.65
CA SER A 147 0.83 0.71 -13.58
C SER A 147 0.15 1.53 -12.48
N LYS A 148 -1.03 1.12 -12.07
CA LYS A 148 -1.81 1.78 -11.02
C LYS A 148 -2.51 0.73 -10.18
N ILE A 149 -2.43 0.87 -8.87
CA ILE A 149 -2.99 -0.07 -7.89
C ILE A 149 -4.02 0.66 -7.02
N GLY A 150 -5.18 0.03 -6.86
CA GLY A 150 -6.18 0.44 -5.89
C GLY A 150 -6.06 -0.37 -4.61
N ILE A 151 -6.19 0.29 -3.47
CA ILE A 151 -6.20 -0.35 -2.15
C ILE A 151 -7.53 -0.03 -1.49
N PHE A 152 -8.28 -1.07 -1.16
CA PHE A 152 -9.52 -0.95 -0.41
C PHE A 152 -9.37 -1.56 0.97
N PHE A 153 -9.43 -0.71 1.98
CA PHE A 153 -9.34 -1.10 3.38
C PHE A 153 -10.72 -1.05 4.02
N ASP A 154 -11.17 -2.19 4.52
CA ASP A 154 -12.41 -2.33 5.27
C ASP A 154 -12.08 -2.75 6.70
N TYR A 155 -12.01 -1.76 7.58
CA TYR A 155 -11.62 -1.97 8.96
C TYR A 155 -12.64 -2.84 9.73
N GLU A 156 -13.93 -2.67 9.44
CA GLU A 156 -15.00 -3.43 10.10
C GLU A 156 -15.00 -4.91 9.71
N MET A 157 -14.63 -5.20 8.47
CA MET A 157 -14.52 -6.58 7.97
C MET A 157 -13.13 -7.18 8.18
N ASN A 158 -12.20 -6.44 8.74
CA ASN A 158 -10.80 -6.85 8.89
C ASN A 158 -10.18 -7.32 7.58
N GLU A 159 -10.38 -6.54 6.51
CA GLU A 159 -9.90 -6.88 5.17
C GLU A 159 -9.20 -5.69 4.52
N VAL A 160 -8.11 -5.97 3.82
CA VAL A 160 -7.53 -5.04 2.85
C VAL A 160 -7.33 -5.74 1.52
N SER A 161 -7.81 -5.11 0.44
CA SER A 161 -7.76 -5.67 -0.92
C SER A 161 -6.97 -4.78 -1.84
N PHE A 162 -6.18 -5.40 -2.68
CA PHE A 162 -5.34 -4.77 -3.70
C PHE A 162 -5.87 -5.12 -5.09
N TYR A 163 -6.10 -4.10 -5.92
CA TYR A 163 -6.63 -4.23 -7.27
C TYR A 163 -5.63 -3.71 -8.29
N ASN A 164 -5.48 -4.45 -9.38
CA ASN A 164 -4.82 -3.95 -10.58
C ASN A 164 -5.80 -3.10 -11.37
N LEU A 165 -5.58 -1.78 -11.42
CA LEU A 165 -6.52 -0.87 -12.08
C LEU A 165 -6.38 -0.86 -13.61
N ASN A 166 -5.35 -1.49 -14.18
CA ASN A 166 -5.20 -1.61 -15.61
C ASN A 166 -6.22 -2.57 -16.24
N ASP A 167 -6.50 -3.67 -15.56
CA ASP A 167 -7.48 -4.67 -15.98
C ASP A 167 -8.62 -4.87 -14.98
N ARG A 168 -8.62 -4.11 -13.87
CA ARG A 168 -9.62 -4.15 -12.78
C ARG A 168 -9.68 -5.48 -12.04
N SER A 169 -8.63 -6.30 -12.13
CA SER A 169 -8.54 -7.58 -11.44
C SER A 169 -8.15 -7.42 -9.96
N LEU A 170 -8.60 -8.36 -9.13
CA LEU A 170 -8.14 -8.48 -7.76
C LEU A 170 -6.74 -9.11 -7.75
N LEU A 171 -5.79 -8.45 -7.08
CA LEU A 171 -4.46 -9.02 -6.87
C LEU A 171 -4.43 -9.89 -5.62
N TYR A 172 -4.84 -9.36 -4.49
CA TYR A 172 -4.85 -10.08 -3.22
C TYR A 172 -5.75 -9.41 -2.18
N THR A 173 -6.28 -10.22 -1.26
CA THR A 173 -7.00 -9.73 -0.07
C THR A 173 -6.38 -10.32 1.18
N PHE A 174 -5.96 -9.44 2.10
CA PHE A 174 -5.58 -9.82 3.45
C PHE A 174 -6.83 -9.84 4.35
N ASN A 175 -6.93 -10.89 5.16
CA ASN A 175 -7.85 -10.97 6.28
C ASN A 175 -7.01 -11.10 7.55
N ASP A 176 -7.03 -10.07 8.38
CA ASP A 176 -6.24 -10.06 9.61
C ASP A 176 -6.85 -9.09 10.62
N ASN A 177 -6.39 -9.16 11.83
CA ASN A 177 -6.75 -8.18 12.85
C ASN A 177 -5.80 -6.98 12.74
N PHE A 178 -6.32 -5.85 12.24
CA PHE A 178 -5.55 -4.63 12.03
C PHE A 178 -5.55 -3.68 13.23
N THR A 179 -5.88 -4.18 14.41
CA THR A 179 -5.86 -3.38 15.66
C THR A 179 -4.47 -3.17 16.22
#